data_fecbcf7a973c6d1c096eddc622c1a77b
#
_entry.id   fecbcf7a973c6d1c096eddc622c1a77b
#
_cell.length_a   1.000
_cell.length_b   1.000
_cell.length_c   1.000
_cell.angle_alpha   90.00
_cell.angle_beta   90.00
_cell.angle_gamma   90.00
#
_symmetry.space_group_name_H-M   'P 1'
#
loop_
_entity.id
_entity.type
_entity.pdbx_description
1 polymer ?
#
loop_
_entity_poly.entity_id
_entity_poly.type
_entity_poly.pdbx_seq_one_letter_code
_entity_poly.pdbx_strand_id
1 'polypeptide(L)'
;MSYHLDSNNLLTENGETIFGKESNFERNISEFIEKVGSIKTEQQYNYIIKNLVDISKKFSFPSTKSQLYEKEIAEIERKAPLTEKTAWGGVSLKKVDVDEDYIRKLLVIGKFGVLGFEIHKLKHEHLKIVEGLCLVLYSNHAENNWKSGEISIRIASEGDKFEFLPGDEHGIIALTNSVIEEQSTNHLDDLTYIFVASQV
;
A
#
# COMPACT_ATOMS: atom_id res chain seq x y z
N MET A 1 10.03 -17.10 -3.44
CA MET A 1 8.79 -16.33 -3.31
C MET A 1 8.05 -16.40 -4.62
N SER A 2 6.81 -16.76 -4.60
CA SER A 2 5.89 -16.59 -5.72
C SER A 2 4.96 -15.42 -5.44
N TYR A 3 4.46 -14.78 -6.50
CA TYR A 3 3.46 -13.73 -6.39
C TYR A 3 2.18 -14.20 -7.02
N HIS A 4 1.06 -13.82 -6.47
CA HIS A 4 -0.22 -13.99 -7.11
C HIS A 4 -1.04 -12.69 -7.02
N LEU A 5 -1.87 -12.46 -8.01
CA LEU A 5 -2.80 -11.34 -8.02
C LEU A 5 -4.11 -11.80 -7.37
N ASP A 6 -4.43 -11.17 -6.25
CA ASP A 6 -5.74 -11.32 -5.62
C ASP A 6 -6.66 -10.22 -6.17
N SER A 7 -7.43 -10.56 -7.20
CA SER A 7 -8.36 -9.62 -7.82
C SER A 7 -9.74 -9.74 -7.19
N ASN A 8 -10.08 -8.82 -6.29
CA ASN A 8 -11.48 -8.55 -6.03
C ASN A 8 -12.00 -7.65 -7.16
N ASN A 9 -13.17 -7.98 -7.70
CA ASN A 9 -13.82 -7.15 -8.72
C ASN A 9 -14.05 -5.76 -8.16
N LEU A 10 -13.28 -4.79 -8.66
CA LEU A 10 -13.49 -3.38 -8.35
C LEU A 10 -14.71 -2.89 -9.14
N LEU A 11 -15.74 -2.49 -8.42
CA LEU A 11 -16.94 -1.91 -9.00
C LEU A 11 -16.88 -0.38 -8.89
N THR A 12 -17.27 0.31 -9.94
CA THR A 12 -17.57 1.74 -9.88
C THR A 12 -18.82 1.99 -9.02
N GLU A 13 -19.05 3.24 -8.63
CA GLU A 13 -20.29 3.66 -7.97
C GLU A 13 -21.57 3.27 -8.76
N ASN A 14 -21.43 3.05 -10.09
CA ASN A 14 -22.52 2.61 -10.97
C ASN A 14 -22.57 1.09 -11.14
N GLY A 15 -21.79 0.30 -10.40
CA GLY A 15 -21.74 -1.16 -10.52
C GLY A 15 -20.95 -1.67 -11.73
N GLU A 16 -20.25 -0.80 -12.45
CA GLU A 16 -19.37 -1.21 -13.55
C GLU A 16 -18.03 -1.69 -12.97
N THR A 17 -17.51 -2.77 -13.50
CA THR A 17 -16.21 -3.31 -13.12
C THR A 17 -15.10 -2.37 -13.64
N ILE A 18 -14.39 -1.68 -12.75
CA ILE A 18 -13.23 -0.83 -13.13
C ILE A 18 -12.12 -1.70 -13.69
N PHE A 19 -11.96 -2.89 -13.11
CA PHE A 19 -11.03 -3.91 -13.55
C PHE A 19 -11.79 -5.24 -13.57
N GLY A 20 -12.23 -5.65 -14.72
CA GLY A 20 -12.79 -7.00 -14.92
C GLY A 20 -11.69 -8.00 -15.24
N LYS A 21 -11.99 -9.29 -15.25
CA LYS A 21 -11.07 -10.38 -15.63
C LYS A 21 -10.35 -10.16 -16.98
N GLU A 22 -10.74 -9.17 -17.75
CA GLU A 22 -10.20 -8.81 -19.05
C GLU A 22 -9.48 -7.45 -19.06
N SER A 23 -9.31 -6.78 -17.90
CA SER A 23 -8.64 -5.48 -17.93
C SER A 23 -7.17 -5.65 -18.36
N ASN A 24 -6.74 -4.78 -19.27
CA ASN A 24 -5.35 -4.79 -19.74
C ASN A 24 -4.35 -4.56 -18.61
N PHE A 25 -4.74 -3.85 -17.57
CA PHE A 25 -3.90 -3.59 -16.41
C PHE A 25 -3.66 -4.87 -15.60
N GLU A 26 -4.73 -5.56 -15.17
CA GLU A 26 -4.62 -6.81 -14.42
C GLU A 26 -3.83 -7.87 -15.19
N ARG A 27 -4.11 -7.97 -16.50
CA ARG A 27 -3.36 -8.90 -17.36
C ARG A 27 -1.86 -8.58 -17.38
N ASN A 28 -1.47 -7.30 -17.51
CA ASN A 28 -0.05 -6.92 -17.50
C ASN A 28 0.62 -7.21 -16.15
N ILE A 29 -0.09 -6.98 -15.03
CA ILE A 29 0.40 -7.34 -13.70
C ILE A 29 0.57 -8.86 -13.59
N SER A 30 -0.43 -9.64 -13.98
CA SER A 30 -0.38 -11.11 -13.93
C SER A 30 0.75 -11.68 -14.79
N GLU A 31 0.89 -11.24 -16.04
CA GLU A 31 1.95 -11.66 -16.95
C GLU A 31 3.35 -11.31 -16.40
N PHE A 32 3.48 -10.15 -15.76
CA PHE A 32 4.72 -9.75 -15.11
C PHE A 32 5.04 -10.69 -13.92
N ILE A 33 4.06 -10.94 -13.06
CA ILE A 33 4.20 -11.83 -11.90
C ILE A 33 4.61 -13.23 -12.32
N GLU A 34 3.95 -13.80 -13.33
CA GLU A 34 4.28 -15.12 -13.86
C GLU A 34 5.72 -15.20 -14.38
N LYS A 35 6.22 -14.13 -15.01
CA LYS A 35 7.61 -14.09 -15.55
C LYS A 35 8.66 -13.95 -14.45
N VAL A 36 8.34 -13.29 -13.33
CA VAL A 36 9.32 -13.07 -12.26
C VAL A 36 9.66 -14.36 -11.52
N GLY A 37 8.71 -15.27 -11.42
CA GLY A 37 8.88 -16.51 -10.67
C GLY A 37 9.15 -16.30 -9.18
N SER A 38 9.96 -17.17 -8.59
CA SER A 38 10.26 -17.10 -7.16
C SER A 38 11.34 -16.06 -6.85
N ILE A 39 11.10 -15.19 -5.85
CA ILE A 39 12.05 -14.18 -5.38
C ILE A 39 12.80 -14.71 -4.17
N LYS A 40 14.10 -14.46 -4.15
CA LYS A 40 15.00 -14.94 -3.09
C LYS A 40 15.85 -13.85 -2.46
N THR A 41 15.86 -12.64 -2.99
CA THR A 41 16.74 -11.56 -2.55
C THR A 41 16.04 -10.20 -2.50
N GLU A 42 16.54 -9.30 -1.65
CA GLU A 42 16.10 -7.90 -1.55
C GLU A 42 16.14 -7.16 -2.91
N GLN A 43 17.17 -7.41 -3.72
CA GLN A 43 17.29 -6.80 -5.05
C GLN A 43 16.14 -7.18 -5.98
N GLN A 44 15.56 -8.38 -5.82
CA GLN A 44 14.40 -8.82 -6.58
C GLN A 44 13.13 -8.09 -6.14
N TYR A 45 12.98 -7.71 -4.85
CA TYR A 45 11.90 -6.83 -4.41
C TYR A 45 11.97 -5.47 -5.08
N ASN A 46 13.15 -4.85 -5.10
CA ASN A 46 13.38 -3.57 -5.77
C ASN A 46 12.99 -3.65 -7.25
N TYR A 47 13.37 -4.73 -7.92
CA TYR A 47 13.03 -4.98 -9.31
C TYR A 47 11.51 -5.07 -9.50
N ILE A 48 10.79 -5.78 -8.62
CA ILE A 48 9.34 -5.96 -8.74
C ILE A 48 8.61 -4.65 -8.49
N ILE A 49 8.90 -3.96 -7.40
CA ILE A 49 8.24 -2.68 -7.07
C ILE A 49 8.43 -1.70 -8.22
N LYS A 50 9.64 -1.55 -8.72
CA LYS A 50 9.93 -0.67 -9.85
C LYS A 50 9.12 -1.04 -11.10
N ASN A 51 9.07 -2.32 -11.45
CA ASN A 51 8.30 -2.77 -12.62
C ASN A 51 6.79 -2.61 -12.42
N LEU A 52 6.26 -2.85 -11.22
CA LEU A 52 4.85 -2.59 -10.92
C LEU A 52 4.50 -1.11 -11.07
N VAL A 53 5.36 -0.21 -10.62
CA VAL A 53 5.21 1.23 -10.82
C VAL A 53 5.27 1.59 -12.32
N ASP A 54 6.24 1.05 -13.05
CA ASP A 54 6.41 1.32 -14.49
C ASP A 54 5.26 0.77 -15.33
N ILE A 55 4.71 -0.38 -14.96
CA ILE A 55 3.47 -0.92 -15.55
C ILE A 55 2.33 0.04 -15.25
N SER A 56 2.15 0.42 -13.99
CA SER A 56 1.06 1.29 -13.56
C SER A 56 1.07 2.65 -14.28
N LYS A 57 2.24 3.23 -14.51
CA LYS A 57 2.39 4.50 -15.25
C LYS A 57 1.89 4.44 -16.70
N LYS A 58 1.77 3.26 -17.29
CA LYS A 58 1.27 3.09 -18.66
C LYS A 58 -0.27 3.15 -18.76
N PHE A 59 -0.97 3.16 -17.64
CA PHE A 59 -2.42 3.14 -17.59
C PHE A 59 -3.00 4.44 -17.03
N SER A 60 -4.21 4.77 -17.50
CA SER A 60 -4.99 5.87 -16.94
C SER A 60 -5.98 5.31 -15.93
N PHE A 61 -5.88 5.77 -14.69
CA PHE A 61 -6.83 5.42 -13.64
C PHE A 61 -7.86 6.54 -13.47
N PRO A 62 -9.11 6.20 -13.10
CA PRO A 62 -10.14 7.21 -12.88
C PRO A 62 -9.66 8.21 -11.83
N SER A 63 -9.86 9.50 -12.13
CA SER A 63 -9.60 10.57 -11.17
C SER A 63 -10.75 10.58 -10.17
N THR A 64 -10.54 10.04 -8.99
CA THR A 64 -11.44 10.27 -7.87
C THR A 64 -11.30 11.72 -7.40
N LYS A 65 -12.40 12.37 -7.01
CA LYS A 65 -12.35 13.68 -6.34
C LYS A 65 -11.76 13.47 -4.94
N SER A 66 -10.47 13.61 -4.85
CA SER A 66 -9.69 13.36 -3.63
C SER A 66 -9.74 14.55 -2.68
N GLN A 67 -10.91 14.88 -2.13
CA GLN A 67 -11.06 16.05 -1.24
C GLN A 67 -10.25 15.90 0.05
N LEU A 68 -10.20 14.70 0.62
CA LEU A 68 -9.41 14.45 1.81
C LEU A 68 -7.92 14.49 1.49
N TYR A 69 -7.50 13.91 0.37
CA TYR A 69 -6.12 13.98 -0.09
C TYR A 69 -5.65 15.42 -0.22
N GLU A 70 -6.40 16.26 -0.96
CA GLU A 70 -6.03 17.68 -1.20
C GLU A 70 -5.93 18.46 0.11
N LYS A 71 -6.84 18.20 1.05
CA LYS A 71 -6.80 18.81 2.37
C LYS A 71 -5.56 18.40 3.15
N GLU A 72 -5.33 17.11 3.28
CA GLU A 72 -4.24 16.58 4.11
C GLU A 72 -2.86 16.88 3.51
N ILE A 73 -2.70 16.79 2.19
CA ILE A 73 -1.43 17.12 1.54
C ILE A 73 -1.10 18.62 1.70
N ALA A 74 -2.10 19.50 1.67
CA ALA A 74 -1.89 20.93 1.92
C ALA A 74 -1.45 21.20 3.38
N GLU A 75 -1.92 20.43 4.35
CA GLU A 75 -1.46 20.52 5.74
C GLU A 75 -0.02 20.05 5.89
N ILE A 76 0.34 18.93 5.26
CA ILE A 76 1.71 18.38 5.21
C ILE A 76 2.67 19.39 4.55
N GLU A 77 2.28 19.96 3.42
CA GLU A 77 3.07 20.96 2.69
C GLU A 77 3.34 22.22 3.52
N ARG A 78 2.35 22.66 4.32
CA ARG A 78 2.50 23.79 5.25
C ARG A 78 3.22 23.44 6.53
N LYS A 79 3.64 22.18 6.71
CA LYS A 79 4.25 21.67 7.94
C LYS A 79 3.35 21.91 9.17
N ALA A 80 2.07 21.63 9.06
CA ALA A 80 1.15 21.70 10.17
C ALA A 80 1.62 20.81 11.34
N PRO A 81 1.27 21.12 12.59
CA PRO A 81 1.59 20.26 13.72
C PRO A 81 1.08 18.83 13.50
N LEU A 82 1.86 17.85 13.96
CA LEU A 82 1.57 16.43 13.84
C LEU A 82 1.52 15.90 12.38
N THR A 83 2.19 16.60 11.47
CA THR A 83 2.38 16.14 10.09
C THR A 83 3.85 15.95 9.78
N GLU A 84 4.14 14.97 8.91
CA GLU A 84 5.47 14.67 8.41
C GLU A 84 5.42 14.51 6.89
N LYS A 85 6.32 15.20 6.17
CA LYS A 85 6.48 15.06 4.72
C LYS A 85 7.44 13.91 4.42
N THR A 86 7.04 13.05 3.49
CA THR A 86 7.85 11.92 3.01
C THR A 86 8.09 12.01 1.50
N ALA A 87 8.91 11.11 0.95
CA ALA A 87 9.14 11.04 -0.50
C ALA A 87 7.88 10.64 -1.28
N TRP A 88 6.97 9.89 -0.69
CA TRP A 88 5.72 9.41 -1.30
C TRP A 88 4.51 10.31 -1.02
N GLY A 89 4.64 11.36 -0.20
CA GLY A 89 3.57 12.25 0.21
C GLY A 89 3.74 12.68 1.67
N GLY A 90 3.10 11.99 2.60
CA GLY A 90 3.34 12.25 4.01
C GLY A 90 2.36 11.57 4.97
N VAL A 91 2.59 11.84 6.25
CA VAL A 91 1.83 11.32 7.37
C VAL A 91 1.15 12.45 8.12
N SER A 92 -0.09 12.24 8.51
CA SER A 92 -0.85 13.15 9.38
C SER A 92 -1.34 12.37 10.60
N LEU A 93 -0.72 12.60 11.75
CA LEU A 93 -1.07 11.95 13.00
C LEU A 93 -2.38 12.53 13.54
N LYS A 94 -3.37 11.69 13.78
CA LYS A 94 -4.72 12.12 14.21
C LYS A 94 -5.00 11.87 15.69
N LYS A 95 -4.48 10.78 16.25
CA LYS A 95 -4.64 10.45 17.67
C LYS A 95 -3.46 9.58 18.14
N VAL A 96 -3.02 9.85 19.35
CA VAL A 96 -2.17 8.96 20.15
C VAL A 96 -2.90 8.75 21.47
N ASP A 97 -3.13 7.51 21.85
CA ASP A 97 -3.71 7.13 23.12
C ASP A 97 -2.72 6.18 23.80
N VAL A 98 -2.03 6.74 24.80
CA VAL A 98 -0.96 5.99 25.50
C VAL A 98 -1.55 4.95 26.44
N ASP A 99 -2.74 5.23 27.01
CA ASP A 99 -3.39 4.33 27.97
C ASP A 99 -4.00 3.11 27.27
N GLU A 100 -4.47 3.27 26.03
CA GLU A 100 -5.04 2.21 25.22
C GLU A 100 -4.01 1.58 24.24
N ASP A 101 -2.74 2.01 24.29
CA ASP A 101 -1.69 1.58 23.36
C ASP A 101 -2.12 1.71 21.87
N TYR A 102 -2.65 2.90 21.52
CA TYR A 102 -3.31 3.09 20.23
C TYR A 102 -2.86 4.35 19.51
N ILE A 103 -2.62 4.20 18.20
CA ILE A 103 -2.31 5.31 17.29
C ILE A 103 -3.29 5.29 16.13
N ARG A 104 -3.70 6.48 15.71
CA ARG A 104 -4.44 6.71 14.46
C ARG A 104 -3.72 7.76 13.62
N LYS A 105 -3.41 7.44 12.39
CA LYS A 105 -2.80 8.37 11.43
C LYS A 105 -3.40 8.20 10.03
N LEU A 106 -3.19 9.20 9.20
CA LEU A 106 -3.48 9.15 7.77
C LEU A 106 -2.17 9.11 7.01
N LEU A 107 -2.04 8.14 6.12
CA LEU A 107 -0.98 8.03 5.14
C LEU A 107 -1.51 8.66 3.85
N VAL A 108 -0.88 9.76 3.42
CA VAL A 108 -1.30 10.56 2.26
C VAL A 108 -0.30 10.29 1.14
N ILE A 109 -0.70 9.50 0.15
CA ILE A 109 0.20 8.96 -0.86
C ILE A 109 -0.13 9.57 -2.22
N GLY A 110 0.83 10.28 -2.81
CA GLY A 110 0.69 10.84 -4.16
C GLY A 110 0.62 9.73 -5.22
N LYS A 111 -0.01 10.04 -6.35
CA LYS A 111 -0.11 9.10 -7.48
C LYS A 111 1.26 8.54 -7.85
N PHE A 112 1.37 7.22 -7.94
CA PHE A 112 2.57 6.41 -8.12
C PHE A 112 3.60 6.51 -6.98
N GLY A 113 3.22 7.12 -5.86
CA GLY A 113 3.99 7.04 -4.63
C GLY A 113 4.02 5.62 -4.09
N VAL A 114 5.15 5.25 -3.49
CA VAL A 114 5.38 3.94 -2.91
C VAL A 114 5.61 4.11 -1.42
N LEU A 115 4.67 3.62 -0.61
CA LEU A 115 4.94 3.31 0.80
C LEU A 115 5.76 2.03 0.81
N GLY A 116 6.92 2.05 1.46
CA GLY A 116 7.91 0.98 1.38
C GLY A 116 7.34 -0.40 1.71
N PHE A 117 8.08 -1.44 1.31
CA PHE A 117 7.77 -2.79 1.75
C PHE A 117 8.41 -3.01 3.11
N GLU A 118 7.60 -3.19 4.14
CA GLU A 118 8.00 -3.13 5.53
C GLU A 118 7.48 -4.30 6.35
N ILE A 119 8.12 -4.52 7.51
CA ILE A 119 7.76 -5.51 8.51
C ILE A 119 7.87 -4.88 9.89
N HIS A 120 6.91 -5.20 10.75
CA HIS A 120 6.90 -4.83 12.16
C HIS A 120 7.04 -6.08 13.04
N LYS A 121 7.82 -5.99 14.11
CA LYS A 121 8.03 -7.11 15.04
C LYS A 121 6.99 -7.15 16.16
N LEU A 122 6.48 -5.99 16.55
CA LEU A 122 5.57 -5.81 17.68
C LEU A 122 4.25 -5.17 17.28
N LYS A 123 4.28 -4.32 16.25
CA LYS A 123 3.14 -3.50 15.84
C LYS A 123 2.08 -4.33 15.14
N HIS A 124 0.86 -4.18 15.59
CA HIS A 124 -0.35 -4.67 14.93
C HIS A 124 -1.04 -3.50 14.24
N GLU A 125 -1.39 -3.65 12.98
CA GLU A 125 -1.93 -2.59 12.15
C GLU A 125 -3.22 -2.98 11.46
N HIS A 126 -4.15 -2.02 11.42
CA HIS A 126 -5.33 -2.05 10.58
C HIS A 126 -5.24 -0.90 9.58
N LEU A 127 -5.21 -1.21 8.30
CA LEU A 127 -5.24 -0.24 7.23
C LEU A 127 -6.61 -0.22 6.56
N LYS A 128 -7.11 0.98 6.27
CA LYS A 128 -8.34 1.18 5.51
C LYS A 128 -8.08 2.19 4.39
N ILE A 129 -8.37 1.81 3.16
CA ILE A 129 -8.37 2.75 2.05
C ILE A 129 -9.56 3.70 2.23
N VAL A 130 -9.28 4.99 2.45
CA VAL A 130 -10.29 6.02 2.66
C VAL A 130 -10.61 6.73 1.36
N GLU A 131 -9.60 7.01 0.55
CA GLU A 131 -9.72 7.56 -0.79
C GLU A 131 -8.69 6.94 -1.72
N GLY A 132 -9.03 6.78 -2.98
CA GLY A 132 -8.11 6.40 -4.03
C GLY A 132 -8.08 4.93 -4.35
N LEU A 133 -7.09 4.56 -5.18
CA LEU A 133 -6.87 3.22 -5.71
C LEU A 133 -5.40 2.86 -5.50
N CYS A 134 -5.14 1.67 -4.98
CA CYS A 134 -3.80 1.20 -4.62
C CYS A 134 -3.55 -0.22 -5.08
N LEU A 135 -2.28 -0.55 -5.31
CA LEU A 135 -1.78 -1.92 -5.22
C LEU A 135 -1.27 -2.14 -3.79
N VAL A 136 -1.82 -3.12 -3.10
CA VAL A 136 -1.34 -3.55 -1.78
C VAL A 136 -0.61 -4.87 -1.97
N LEU A 137 0.66 -4.90 -1.58
CA LEU A 137 1.50 -6.08 -1.59
C LEU A 137 1.61 -6.57 -0.15
N TYR A 138 1.39 -7.85 0.09
CA TYR A 138 1.44 -8.37 1.45
C TYR A 138 1.79 -9.85 1.50
N SER A 139 2.34 -10.27 2.62
CA SER A 139 2.63 -11.66 2.94
C SER A 139 2.27 -11.90 4.41
N ASN A 140 1.42 -12.86 4.67
CA ASN A 140 1.05 -13.25 6.02
C ASN A 140 2.03 -14.31 6.56
N HIS A 141 2.84 -13.90 7.51
CA HIS A 141 3.82 -14.77 8.15
C HIS A 141 3.19 -15.92 8.93
N ALA A 142 2.05 -15.67 9.57
CA ALA A 142 1.37 -16.66 10.38
C ALA A 142 0.80 -17.82 9.54
N GLU A 143 0.37 -17.52 8.31
CA GLU A 143 -0.23 -18.50 7.40
C GLU A 143 0.78 -19.04 6.39
N ASN A 144 1.64 -18.17 5.89
CA ASN A 144 2.62 -18.48 4.86
C ASN A 144 4.01 -18.37 5.48
N ASN A 145 4.64 -19.49 5.78
CA ASN A 145 6.02 -19.44 6.21
C ASN A 145 6.81 -18.54 5.22
N TRP A 146 7.23 -17.35 5.67
CA TRP A 146 7.97 -16.35 4.89
C TRP A 146 9.09 -16.96 4.03
N LYS A 147 9.71 -18.02 4.52
CA LYS A 147 10.70 -18.78 3.77
C LYS A 147 10.12 -19.50 2.54
N SER A 148 8.82 -19.72 2.47
CA SER A 148 8.14 -20.26 1.29
C SER A 148 7.81 -19.20 0.24
N GLY A 149 7.75 -17.95 0.65
CA GLY A 149 7.89 -16.82 -0.26
C GLY A 149 6.73 -16.49 -1.15
N GLU A 150 5.51 -16.60 -0.70
CA GLU A 150 4.35 -16.10 -1.44
C GLU A 150 4.02 -14.68 -1.03
N ILE A 151 3.94 -13.77 -2.01
CA ILE A 151 3.43 -12.42 -1.83
C ILE A 151 2.18 -12.23 -2.66
N SER A 152 1.11 -11.81 -1.99
CA SER A 152 -0.13 -11.44 -2.64
C SER A 152 -0.06 -9.99 -3.09
N ILE A 153 -0.64 -9.70 -4.25
CA ILE A 153 -0.85 -8.35 -4.75
C ILE A 153 -2.34 -8.18 -4.94
N ARG A 154 -2.91 -7.19 -4.28
CA ARG A 154 -4.33 -6.87 -4.37
C ARG A 154 -4.51 -5.45 -4.87
N ILE A 155 -5.41 -5.26 -5.84
CA ILE A 155 -5.92 -3.95 -6.21
C ILE A 155 -6.97 -3.59 -5.17
N ALA A 156 -6.75 -2.48 -4.46
CA ALA A 156 -7.58 -2.03 -3.36
C ALA A 156 -8.15 -0.64 -3.62
N SER A 157 -9.39 -0.42 -3.22
CA SER A 157 -10.13 0.82 -3.39
C SER A 157 -10.78 1.28 -2.08
N GLU A 158 -11.46 2.40 -2.14
CA GLU A 158 -12.20 2.95 -1.01
C GLU A 158 -13.08 1.91 -0.31
N GLY A 159 -12.93 1.81 1.00
CA GLY A 159 -13.62 0.85 1.87
C GLY A 159 -12.88 -0.45 2.12
N ASP A 160 -11.89 -0.82 1.29
CA ASP A 160 -11.07 -2.00 1.52
C ASP A 160 -10.25 -1.88 2.80
N LYS A 161 -10.13 -3.01 3.51
CA LYS A 161 -9.43 -3.11 4.77
C LYS A 161 -8.41 -4.23 4.75
N PHE A 162 -7.33 -4.01 5.46
CA PHE A 162 -6.24 -4.96 5.67
C PHE A 162 -5.89 -5.00 7.14
N GLU A 163 -5.52 -6.15 7.63
CA GLU A 163 -5.00 -6.36 8.97
C GLU A 163 -3.62 -7.01 8.83
N PHE A 164 -2.63 -6.44 9.50
CA PHE A 164 -1.26 -6.93 9.53
C PHE A 164 -0.83 -7.19 10.96
N LEU A 165 -0.53 -8.44 11.23
CA LEU A 165 -0.01 -8.89 12.52
C LEU A 165 1.51 -8.69 12.60
N PRO A 166 2.09 -8.65 13.81
CA PRO A 166 3.54 -8.67 13.96
C PRO A 166 4.19 -9.77 13.14
N GLY A 167 5.13 -9.40 12.28
CA GLY A 167 5.81 -10.30 11.36
C GLY A 167 5.23 -10.35 9.95
N ASP A 168 4.05 -9.81 9.70
CA ASP A 168 3.51 -9.68 8.35
C ASP A 168 4.25 -8.60 7.58
N GLU A 169 4.47 -8.86 6.30
CA GLU A 169 5.10 -7.90 5.39
C GLU A 169 4.05 -7.24 4.52
N HIS A 170 4.21 -5.95 4.31
CA HIS A 170 3.31 -5.21 3.44
C HIS A 170 3.97 -3.99 2.80
N GLY A 171 3.36 -3.54 1.70
CA GLY A 171 3.75 -2.33 1.00
C GLY A 171 2.61 -1.86 0.09
N ILE A 172 2.63 -0.58 -0.28
CA ILE A 172 1.54 0.03 -1.05
C ILE A 172 2.12 0.86 -2.18
N ILE A 173 1.55 0.70 -3.38
CA ILE A 173 1.76 1.57 -4.53
C ILE A 173 0.45 2.28 -4.82
N ALA A 174 0.41 3.60 -4.72
CA ALA A 174 -0.78 4.37 -5.05
C ALA A 174 -0.96 4.48 -6.58
N LEU A 175 -2.08 4.01 -7.10
CA LEU A 175 -2.43 4.14 -8.53
C LEU A 175 -3.06 5.51 -8.84
N THR A 176 -3.69 6.10 -7.82
CA THR A 176 -4.21 7.48 -7.82
C THR A 176 -3.72 8.19 -6.57
N ASN A 177 -3.98 9.49 -6.43
CA ASN A 177 -3.83 10.15 -5.14
C ASN A 177 -4.70 9.42 -4.12
N SER A 178 -4.11 9.00 -3.01
CA SER A 178 -4.75 8.08 -2.06
C SER A 178 -4.55 8.51 -0.62
N VAL A 179 -5.56 8.24 0.21
CA VAL A 179 -5.50 8.41 1.66
C VAL A 179 -5.85 7.08 2.32
N ILE A 180 -4.99 6.64 3.21
CA ILE A 180 -5.14 5.41 3.97
C ILE A 180 -5.19 5.76 5.44
N GLU A 181 -6.23 5.32 6.14
CA GLU A 181 -6.27 5.38 7.59
C GLU A 181 -5.53 4.17 8.14
N GLU A 182 -4.55 4.44 8.98
CA GLU A 182 -3.87 3.43 9.78
C GLU A 182 -4.30 3.57 11.25
N GLN A 183 -4.70 2.43 11.81
CA GLN A 183 -4.95 2.26 13.24
C GLN A 183 -4.01 1.17 13.73
N SER A 184 -3.16 1.49 14.68
CA SER A 184 -2.12 0.56 15.12
C SER A 184 -1.83 0.66 16.61
N THR A 185 -1.17 -0.37 17.15
CA THR A 185 -0.55 -0.30 18.47
C THR A 185 0.60 0.72 18.47
N ASN A 186 0.91 1.28 19.66
CA ASN A 186 1.86 2.39 19.80
C ASN A 186 3.33 1.90 19.80
N HIS A 187 3.78 1.40 18.66
CA HIS A 187 5.16 0.98 18.43
C HIS A 187 5.77 1.78 17.27
N LEU A 188 5.98 3.10 17.48
CA LEU A 188 6.44 4.01 16.41
C LEU A 188 7.82 3.68 15.86
N ASP A 189 8.72 3.14 16.70
CA ASP A 189 10.10 2.82 16.32
C ASP A 189 10.27 1.37 15.83
N ASP A 190 9.17 0.61 15.74
CA ASP A 190 9.19 -0.78 15.31
C ASP A 190 8.96 -0.90 13.81
N LEU A 191 9.94 -0.46 13.03
CA LEU A 191 9.87 -0.50 11.58
C LEU A 191 11.17 -1.05 10.99
N THR A 192 11.04 -2.08 10.17
CA THR A 192 12.13 -2.59 9.35
C THR A 192 11.72 -2.53 7.88
N TYR A 193 12.41 -1.73 7.08
CA TYR A 193 12.19 -1.71 5.65
C TYR A 193 12.90 -2.88 4.97
N ILE A 194 12.15 -3.64 4.17
CA ILE A 194 12.68 -4.60 3.21
C ILE A 194 12.98 -3.87 1.90
N PHE A 195 12.23 -2.80 1.64
CA PHE A 195 12.40 -1.92 0.50
C PHE A 195 12.15 -0.46 0.91
N VAL A 196 13.01 0.44 0.51
CA VAL A 196 12.90 1.89 0.80
C VAL A 196 12.38 2.63 -0.44
N ALA A 197 11.30 3.37 -0.28
CA ALA A 197 10.63 4.12 -1.36
C ALA A 197 11.53 5.12 -2.13
N SER A 198 12.61 5.59 -1.51
CA SER A 198 13.58 6.50 -2.15
C SER A 198 14.41 5.86 -3.28
N GLN A 199 14.20 4.56 -3.53
CA GLN A 199 14.93 3.80 -4.57
C GLN A 199 14.13 3.62 -5.86
N VAL A 200 12.90 4.19 -5.96
CA VAL A 200 12.01 4.10 -7.16
C VAL A 200 12.12 5.33 -8.03
#